data_991ee67ff47d6e93b2ce9de66075b5d0
#
_entry.id   991ee67ff47d6e93b2ce9de66075b5d0
#
_cell.length_a   1.000
_cell.length_b   1.000
_cell.length_c   1.000
_cell.angle_alpha   90.00
_cell.angle_beta   90.00
_cell.angle_gamma   90.00
#
_symmetry.space_group_name_H-M   'P 1'
#
loop_
_entity.id
_entity.type
_entity.pdbx_description
1 polymer ?
#
loop_
_entity_poly.entity_id
_entity_poly.type
_entity_poly.pdbx_seq_one_letter_code
_entity_poly.pdbx_strand_id
1 'polypeptide(L)'
;MHYLLNFQRHLKMCFCTRGALNDTAGQSSVEAAILLPILLILFAVLLQPVCILYTRTVMSEAASEAARLYGTSTDVYQCKSYVQRRLRAIPEIPLFHVGGRDDWNIELQKDDQEVYVKITGHMHPLPPVGWLLSLAGKNDGQGYVVSTRIQEKIRPRWLGGSYAEWIHMWS
;
A
#
# COMPACT_ATOMS: atom_id res chain seq x y z
N MET A 1 73.79 -12.37 -12.92
CA MET A 1 73.05 -13.37 -13.70
C MET A 1 72.32 -14.44 -12.85
N HIS A 2 72.56 -14.45 -11.54
CA HIS A 2 71.95 -15.40 -10.60
C HIS A 2 70.51 -14.91 -10.04
N TYR A 3 70.21 -13.67 -10.15
CA TYR A 3 68.94 -13.11 -9.59
C TYR A 3 67.70 -13.36 -10.50
N LEU A 4 67.89 -13.51 -11.80
CA LEU A 4 66.81 -13.75 -12.76
C LEU A 4 66.27 -15.19 -12.74
N LEU A 5 67.09 -16.15 -12.36
CA LEU A 5 66.68 -17.56 -12.28
C LEU A 5 65.85 -17.89 -11.02
N ASN A 6 66.03 -17.12 -9.93
CA ASN A 6 65.21 -17.28 -8.72
C ASN A 6 63.84 -16.67 -8.86
N PHE A 7 63.69 -15.60 -9.65
CA PHE A 7 62.38 -14.96 -9.87
C PHE A 7 61.44 -15.87 -10.69
N GLN A 8 61.94 -16.57 -11.64
CA GLN A 8 61.15 -17.55 -12.42
C GLN A 8 60.73 -18.79 -11.61
N ARG A 9 61.46 -19.15 -10.57
CA ARG A 9 61.04 -20.27 -9.68
C ARG A 9 59.92 -19.90 -8.75
N HIS A 10 59.84 -18.65 -8.28
CA HIS A 10 58.74 -18.18 -7.47
C HIS A 10 57.44 -17.96 -8.27
N LEU A 11 57.52 -17.62 -9.56
CA LEU A 11 56.39 -17.49 -10.43
C LEU A 11 55.73 -18.84 -10.81
N LYS A 12 56.50 -19.93 -10.81
CA LYS A 12 55.95 -21.27 -11.09
C LYS A 12 55.26 -21.91 -9.89
N MET A 13 55.48 -21.44 -8.66
CA MET A 13 54.86 -21.97 -7.46
C MET A 13 53.49 -21.39 -7.16
N CYS A 14 53.06 -20.31 -7.85
CA CYS A 14 51.76 -19.67 -7.68
C CYS A 14 50.68 -20.20 -8.64
N PHE A 15 50.99 -21.14 -9.54
CA PHE A 15 50.03 -21.67 -10.51
C PHE A 15 49.76 -23.17 -10.33
N CYS A 16 49.73 -23.63 -9.07
CA CYS A 16 49.27 -24.97 -8.73
C CYS A 16 47.82 -24.93 -8.28
N THR A 17 46.95 -24.35 -9.10
CA THR A 17 45.48 -24.45 -8.94
C THR A 17 44.96 -25.69 -9.66
N ARG A 18 45.44 -26.85 -9.26
CA ARG A 18 44.90 -28.16 -9.74
C ARG A 18 43.91 -28.78 -8.73
N GLY A 19 43.44 -27.98 -7.77
CA GLY A 19 42.44 -28.38 -6.75
C GLY A 19 41.16 -27.66 -6.80
N ALA A 20 40.98 -26.62 -7.67
CA ALA A 20 39.82 -25.71 -7.61
C ALA A 20 38.55 -26.19 -8.35
N LEU A 21 38.57 -27.38 -8.95
CA LEU A 21 37.42 -27.88 -9.73
C LEU A 21 36.45 -28.75 -8.93
N ASN A 22 36.73 -28.97 -7.64
CA ASN A 22 35.83 -29.74 -6.76
C ASN A 22 35.41 -28.99 -5.48
N ASP A 23 35.61 -27.68 -5.42
CA ASP A 23 35.21 -26.88 -4.27
C ASP A 23 33.75 -26.43 -4.43
N THR A 24 32.81 -27.32 -4.10
CA THR A 24 31.37 -27.09 -4.11
C THR A 24 30.96 -25.98 -3.13
N ALA A 25 31.78 -25.68 -2.11
CA ALA A 25 31.54 -24.61 -1.17
C ALA A 25 31.68 -23.22 -1.82
N GLY A 26 32.63 -23.05 -2.75
CA GLY A 26 32.79 -21.81 -3.52
C GLY A 26 31.65 -21.58 -4.52
N GLN A 27 31.14 -22.65 -5.13
CA GLN A 27 30.07 -22.59 -6.11
C GLN A 27 28.74 -22.11 -5.45
N SER A 28 28.38 -22.67 -4.30
CA SER A 28 27.14 -22.28 -3.60
C SER A 28 27.16 -20.83 -3.13
N SER A 29 28.33 -20.28 -2.76
CA SER A 29 28.48 -18.85 -2.45
C SER A 29 28.18 -17.95 -3.64
N VAL A 30 28.65 -18.30 -4.83
CA VAL A 30 28.45 -17.55 -6.07
C VAL A 30 26.96 -17.62 -6.48
N GLU A 31 26.36 -18.80 -6.40
CA GLU A 31 24.94 -18.99 -6.67
C GLU A 31 24.06 -18.15 -5.73
N ALA A 32 24.35 -18.16 -4.42
CA ALA A 32 23.67 -17.35 -3.44
C ALA A 32 23.84 -15.85 -3.70
N ALA A 33 25.03 -15.40 -4.09
CA ALA A 33 25.31 -13.99 -4.38
C ALA A 33 24.51 -13.46 -5.59
N ILE A 34 24.18 -14.31 -6.55
CA ILE A 34 23.35 -13.96 -7.71
C ILE A 34 21.86 -14.08 -7.36
N LEU A 35 21.48 -15.13 -6.64
CA LEU A 35 20.08 -15.42 -6.33
C LEU A 35 19.48 -14.42 -5.33
N LEU A 36 20.26 -13.96 -4.35
CA LEU A 36 19.80 -13.08 -3.30
C LEU A 36 19.29 -11.72 -3.81
N PRO A 37 19.97 -10.99 -4.71
CA PRO A 37 19.45 -9.75 -5.30
C PRO A 37 18.14 -9.98 -6.08
N ILE A 38 18.04 -11.08 -6.83
CA ILE A 38 16.85 -11.42 -7.60
C ILE A 38 15.67 -11.67 -6.65
N LEU A 39 15.89 -12.41 -5.57
CA LEU A 39 14.90 -12.68 -4.55
C LEU A 39 14.42 -11.38 -3.87
N LEU A 40 15.34 -10.47 -3.53
CA LEU A 40 15.01 -9.18 -2.93
C LEU A 40 14.15 -8.31 -3.86
N ILE A 41 14.46 -8.27 -5.16
CA ILE A 41 13.65 -7.56 -6.16
C ILE A 41 12.26 -8.19 -6.25
N LEU A 42 12.16 -9.52 -6.28
CA LEU A 42 10.89 -10.23 -6.30
C LEU A 42 10.03 -9.89 -5.07
N PHE A 43 10.62 -9.90 -3.88
CA PHE A 43 9.92 -9.48 -2.66
C PHE A 43 9.46 -8.02 -2.72
N ALA A 44 10.29 -7.11 -3.21
CA ALA A 44 9.92 -5.71 -3.36
C ALA A 44 8.72 -5.53 -4.30
N VAL A 45 8.68 -6.27 -5.42
CA VAL A 45 7.55 -6.26 -6.36
C VAL A 45 6.28 -6.84 -5.74
N LEU A 46 6.38 -7.91 -4.94
CA LEU A 46 5.25 -8.53 -4.26
C LEU A 46 4.71 -7.67 -3.10
N LEU A 47 5.58 -6.95 -2.40
CA LEU A 47 5.20 -6.11 -1.26
C LEU A 47 4.27 -4.97 -1.68
N GLN A 48 4.47 -4.41 -2.86
CA GLN A 48 3.72 -3.25 -3.33
C GLN A 48 2.20 -3.48 -3.47
N PRO A 49 1.70 -4.54 -4.16
CA PRO A 49 0.27 -4.79 -4.21
C PRO A 49 -0.34 -5.02 -2.82
N VAL A 50 0.41 -5.59 -1.87
CA VAL A 50 -0.05 -5.74 -0.49
C VAL A 50 -0.25 -4.38 0.18
N CYS A 51 0.68 -3.43 0.00
CA CYS A 51 0.55 -2.06 0.51
C CYS A 51 -0.67 -1.36 -0.09
N ILE A 52 -0.90 -1.49 -1.40
CA ILE A 52 -2.06 -0.90 -2.09
C ILE A 52 -3.38 -1.50 -1.55
N LEU A 53 -3.43 -2.82 -1.39
CA LEU A 53 -4.62 -3.50 -0.86
C LEU A 53 -4.90 -3.07 0.58
N TYR A 54 -3.87 -2.99 1.43
CA TYR A 54 -3.99 -2.51 2.80
C TYR A 54 -4.60 -1.09 2.85
N THR A 55 -4.01 -0.15 2.09
CA THR A 55 -4.54 1.23 2.01
C THR A 55 -5.99 1.25 1.56
N ARG A 56 -6.34 0.50 0.51
CA ARG A 56 -7.73 0.40 0.02
C ARG A 56 -8.68 -0.20 1.04
N THR A 57 -8.26 -1.22 1.78
CA THR A 57 -9.10 -1.84 2.83
C THR A 57 -9.41 -0.84 3.93
N VAL A 58 -8.40 -0.13 4.46
CA VAL A 58 -8.61 0.89 5.49
C VAL A 58 -9.50 2.03 4.97
N MET A 59 -9.29 2.50 3.73
CA MET A 59 -10.15 3.50 3.10
C MET A 59 -11.59 3.01 2.95
N SER A 60 -11.79 1.77 2.54
CA SER A 60 -13.13 1.17 2.37
C SER A 60 -13.87 1.04 3.69
N GLU A 61 -13.18 0.59 4.74
CA GLU A 61 -13.76 0.52 6.08
C GLU A 61 -14.13 1.89 6.61
N ALA A 62 -13.21 2.87 6.51
CA ALA A 62 -13.47 4.24 6.92
C ALA A 62 -14.65 4.87 6.15
N ALA A 63 -14.77 4.58 4.85
CA ALA A 63 -15.87 5.10 4.03
C ALA A 63 -17.21 4.44 4.38
N SER A 64 -17.25 3.14 4.65
CA SER A 64 -18.49 2.43 5.04
C SER A 64 -19.00 2.88 6.41
N GLU A 65 -18.10 3.05 7.38
CA GLU A 65 -18.45 3.58 8.70
C GLU A 65 -18.94 5.04 8.60
N ALA A 66 -18.27 5.86 7.77
CA ALA A 66 -18.68 7.24 7.52
C ALA A 66 -20.06 7.32 6.86
N ALA A 67 -20.36 6.42 5.91
CA ALA A 67 -21.68 6.36 5.28
C ALA A 67 -22.79 6.07 6.28
N ARG A 68 -22.57 5.15 7.22
CA ARG A 68 -23.50 4.84 8.31
C ARG A 68 -23.68 6.03 9.26
N LEU A 69 -22.57 6.65 9.67
CA LEU A 69 -22.62 7.83 10.53
C LEU A 69 -23.36 9.00 9.86
N TYR A 70 -23.05 9.28 8.61
CA TYR A 70 -23.66 10.37 7.85
C TYR A 70 -25.13 10.07 7.48
N GLY A 71 -25.48 8.79 7.36
CA GLY A 71 -26.88 8.35 7.22
C GLY A 71 -27.73 8.70 8.44
N THR A 72 -27.16 8.62 9.65
CA THR A 72 -27.85 8.84 10.92
C THR A 72 -27.69 10.26 11.47
N SER A 73 -26.63 10.98 11.09
CA SER A 73 -26.33 12.35 11.52
C SER A 73 -26.36 13.32 10.35
N THR A 74 -26.53 14.62 10.66
CA THR A 74 -26.45 15.71 9.68
C THR A 74 -25.15 16.49 9.76
N ASP A 75 -24.27 16.16 10.72
CA ASP A 75 -23.03 16.89 10.96
C ASP A 75 -21.90 16.36 10.08
N VAL A 76 -21.67 17.05 8.95
CA VAL A 76 -20.61 16.75 7.98
C VAL A 76 -19.22 16.87 8.61
N TYR A 77 -19.02 17.83 9.52
CA TYR A 77 -17.71 18.06 10.12
C TYR A 77 -17.29 16.91 11.03
N GLN A 78 -18.19 16.43 11.86
CA GLN A 78 -17.94 15.26 12.72
C GLN A 78 -17.63 14.02 11.88
N CYS A 79 -18.39 13.77 10.81
CA CYS A 79 -18.14 12.66 9.90
C CYS A 79 -16.75 12.75 9.26
N LYS A 80 -16.35 13.92 8.74
CA LYS A 80 -15.01 14.12 8.16
C LYS A 80 -13.91 13.92 9.19
N SER A 81 -14.05 14.46 10.40
CA SER A 81 -13.05 14.29 11.46
C SER A 81 -12.90 12.83 11.88
N TYR A 82 -14.00 12.08 11.89
CA TYR A 82 -13.98 10.65 12.15
C TYR A 82 -13.20 9.89 11.07
N VAL A 83 -13.51 10.13 9.78
CA VAL A 83 -12.80 9.52 8.66
C VAL A 83 -11.29 9.82 8.72
N GLN A 84 -10.90 11.08 8.92
CA GLN A 84 -9.51 11.48 9.06
C GLN A 84 -8.79 10.73 10.21
N ARG A 85 -9.50 10.50 11.32
CA ARG A 85 -8.96 9.74 12.45
C ARG A 85 -8.71 8.27 12.09
N ARG A 86 -9.62 7.67 11.33
CA ARG A 86 -9.45 6.28 10.84
C ARG A 86 -8.32 6.16 9.82
N LEU A 87 -8.19 7.12 8.91
CA LEU A 87 -7.13 7.16 7.91
C LEU A 87 -5.72 7.30 8.50
N ARG A 88 -5.59 7.75 9.77
CA ARG A 88 -4.31 7.75 10.51
C ARG A 88 -3.73 6.35 10.74
N ALA A 89 -4.51 5.30 10.56
CA ALA A 89 -4.01 3.91 10.58
C ALA A 89 -3.13 3.58 9.37
N ILE A 90 -3.21 4.38 8.31
CA ILE A 90 -2.37 4.23 7.12
C ILE A 90 -1.02 4.92 7.39
N PRO A 91 0.11 4.19 7.29
CA PRO A 91 1.44 4.77 7.49
C PRO A 91 1.75 5.86 6.47
N GLU A 92 2.33 6.96 6.92
CA GLU A 92 2.81 8.06 6.06
C GLU A 92 4.15 7.67 5.39
N ILE A 93 4.14 6.59 4.64
CA ILE A 93 5.27 6.09 3.85
C ILE A 93 4.85 6.09 2.39
N PRO A 94 5.71 6.49 1.44
CA PRO A 94 5.36 6.64 0.03
C PRO A 94 4.67 5.44 -0.62
N LEU A 95 4.95 4.22 -0.12
CA LEU A 95 4.30 2.99 -0.59
C LEU A 95 2.82 2.88 -0.23
N PHE A 96 2.40 3.50 0.89
CA PHE A 96 1.03 3.45 1.39
C PHE A 96 0.28 4.74 1.10
N HIS A 97 0.90 5.89 1.43
CA HIS A 97 0.31 7.21 1.27
C HIS A 97 1.36 8.31 1.24
N VAL A 98 1.10 9.37 0.46
CA VAL A 98 1.95 10.56 0.31
C VAL A 98 1.10 11.81 0.52
N GLY A 99 1.70 12.88 1.04
CA GLY A 99 1.03 14.17 1.23
C GLY A 99 0.46 14.41 2.62
N GLY A 100 0.59 13.40 3.53
CA GLY A 100 0.18 13.56 4.91
C GLY A 100 -1.33 13.71 5.09
N ARG A 101 -1.75 14.42 6.12
CA ARG A 101 -3.17 14.53 6.50
C ARG A 101 -4.00 15.35 5.52
N ASP A 102 -3.38 16.29 4.82
CA ASP A 102 -4.07 17.24 3.95
C ASP A 102 -4.33 16.69 2.55
N ASP A 103 -3.67 15.58 2.18
CA ASP A 103 -3.86 14.92 0.90
C ASP A 103 -5.21 14.17 0.80
N TRP A 104 -5.81 13.82 1.94
CA TRP A 104 -7.06 13.06 1.94
C TRP A 104 -8.24 13.93 1.49
N ASN A 105 -8.72 13.70 0.26
CA ASN A 105 -9.95 14.31 -0.21
C ASN A 105 -11.15 13.44 0.16
N ILE A 106 -12.02 13.97 1.05
CA ILE A 106 -13.20 13.27 1.57
C ILE A 106 -14.44 14.00 1.07
N GLU A 107 -15.12 13.40 0.12
CA GLU A 107 -16.38 13.85 -0.44
C GLU A 107 -17.53 13.08 0.20
N LEU A 108 -18.46 13.82 0.85
CA LEU A 108 -19.68 13.30 1.47
C LEU A 108 -20.87 13.91 0.75
N GLN A 109 -21.74 13.07 0.22
CA GLN A 109 -22.99 13.49 -0.42
C GLN A 109 -24.13 12.66 0.17
N LYS A 110 -25.24 13.30 0.48
CA LYS A 110 -26.44 12.66 1.01
C LYS A 110 -27.63 13.06 0.14
N ASP A 111 -28.31 12.08 -0.35
CA ASP A 111 -29.61 12.19 -1.01
C ASP A 111 -30.71 11.62 -0.10
N ASP A 112 -31.98 11.78 -0.44
CA ASP A 112 -33.13 11.34 0.38
C ASP A 112 -33.12 9.85 0.71
N GLN A 113 -32.52 9.03 -0.15
CA GLN A 113 -32.47 7.55 -0.01
C GLN A 113 -31.09 6.96 0.12
N GLU A 114 -30.04 7.69 -0.24
CA GLU A 114 -28.69 7.16 -0.35
C GLU A 114 -27.64 8.15 0.17
N VAL A 115 -26.56 7.58 0.72
CA VAL A 115 -25.36 8.31 1.11
C VAL A 115 -24.20 7.84 0.26
N TYR A 116 -23.45 8.78 -0.28
CA TYR A 116 -22.23 8.55 -1.03
C TYR A 116 -21.02 9.07 -0.27
N VAL A 117 -20.04 8.23 -0.07
CA VAL A 117 -18.76 8.60 0.51
C VAL A 117 -17.66 8.21 -0.45
N LYS A 118 -16.86 9.20 -0.84
CA LYS A 118 -15.69 8.99 -1.68
C LYS A 118 -14.46 9.52 -0.95
N ILE A 119 -13.45 8.67 -0.83
CA ILE A 119 -12.15 9.00 -0.24
C ILE A 119 -11.11 8.84 -1.34
N THR A 120 -10.26 9.86 -1.51
CA THR A 120 -9.17 9.86 -2.49
C THR A 120 -7.88 10.25 -1.78
N GLY A 121 -6.78 9.60 -2.13
CA GLY A 121 -5.44 9.90 -1.65
C GLY A 121 -4.40 9.48 -2.68
N HIS A 122 -3.13 9.83 -2.45
CA HIS A 122 -2.03 9.58 -3.37
C HIS A 122 -0.97 8.66 -2.77
N MET A 123 -0.28 7.89 -3.63
CA MET A 123 0.85 7.06 -3.25
C MET A 123 1.94 7.09 -4.32
N HIS A 124 3.19 6.85 -3.93
CA HIS A 124 4.29 6.67 -4.86
C HIS A 124 4.67 5.18 -4.95
N PRO A 125 4.29 4.52 -6.06
CA PRO A 125 4.70 3.15 -6.28
C PRO A 125 6.20 3.04 -6.56
N LEU A 126 6.78 1.89 -6.22
CA LEU A 126 8.16 1.56 -6.58
C LEU A 126 8.35 1.56 -8.11
N PRO A 127 9.54 1.93 -8.62
CA PRO A 127 9.79 2.09 -10.05
C PRO A 127 9.26 0.95 -10.94
N PRO A 128 9.48 -0.34 -10.65
CA PRO A 128 9.01 -1.41 -11.52
C PRO A 128 7.47 -1.49 -11.60
N VAL A 129 6.77 -1.22 -10.49
CA VAL A 129 5.30 -1.28 -10.44
C VAL A 129 4.70 0.05 -10.90
N GLY A 130 5.36 1.17 -10.60
CA GLY A 130 4.94 2.50 -11.07
C GLY A 130 4.83 2.58 -12.57
N TRP A 131 5.74 1.95 -13.30
CA TRP A 131 5.68 1.86 -14.76
C TRP A 131 4.42 1.09 -15.23
N LEU A 132 4.09 -0.04 -14.62
CA LEU A 132 2.87 -0.80 -14.94
C LEU A 132 1.60 -0.02 -14.61
N LEU A 133 1.59 0.68 -13.47
CA LEU A 133 0.44 1.50 -13.04
C LEU A 133 0.24 2.74 -13.90
N SER A 134 1.32 3.31 -14.46
CA SER A 134 1.23 4.44 -15.41
C SER A 134 0.52 4.06 -16.70
N LEU A 135 0.63 2.80 -17.13
CA LEU A 135 -0.14 2.28 -18.27
C LEU A 135 -1.65 2.20 -17.98
N ALA A 136 -2.04 2.10 -16.70
CA ALA A 136 -3.44 2.11 -16.27
C ALA A 136 -4.05 3.52 -16.19
N GLY A 137 -3.29 4.58 -16.46
CA GLY A 137 -3.79 5.95 -16.65
C GLY A 137 -4.30 6.68 -15.41
N LYS A 138 -3.97 6.21 -14.20
CA LYS A 138 -4.40 6.82 -12.93
C LYS A 138 -3.28 7.63 -12.24
N ASN A 139 -2.50 8.36 -13.02
CA ASN A 139 -1.44 9.23 -12.52
C ASN A 139 -1.78 10.69 -12.84
N ASP A 140 -1.82 11.56 -11.84
CA ASP A 140 -2.13 12.99 -11.98
C ASP A 140 -0.92 13.92 -11.80
N GLY A 141 0.30 13.37 -11.76
CA GLY A 141 1.54 14.10 -11.56
C GLY A 141 1.97 14.24 -10.09
N GLN A 142 1.07 14.05 -9.13
CA GLN A 142 1.40 13.99 -7.69
C GLN A 142 1.64 12.54 -7.21
N GLY A 143 1.25 11.56 -8.03
CA GLY A 143 1.43 10.14 -7.73
C GLY A 143 0.33 9.28 -8.33
N TYR A 144 0.26 8.03 -7.88
CA TYR A 144 -0.83 7.13 -8.24
C TYR A 144 -2.04 7.39 -7.34
N VAL A 145 -3.18 7.71 -7.97
CA VAL A 145 -4.43 8.03 -7.28
C VAL A 145 -5.10 6.74 -6.77
N VAL A 146 -5.28 6.65 -5.47
CA VAL A 146 -6.09 5.61 -4.84
C VAL A 146 -7.41 6.21 -4.41
N SER A 147 -8.50 5.66 -4.93
CA SER A 147 -9.85 6.13 -4.58
C SER A 147 -10.74 4.96 -4.19
N THR A 148 -11.58 5.20 -3.20
CA THR A 148 -12.63 4.28 -2.76
C THR A 148 -13.95 5.03 -2.70
N ARG A 149 -15.01 4.44 -3.24
CA ARG A 149 -16.37 4.97 -3.23
C ARG A 149 -17.30 3.94 -2.62
N ILE A 150 -18.07 4.36 -1.63
CA ILE A 150 -19.09 3.56 -0.97
C ILE A 150 -20.45 4.28 -1.12
N GLN A 151 -21.47 3.50 -1.39
CA GLN A 151 -22.86 3.94 -1.49
C GLN A 151 -23.69 3.08 -0.55
N GLU A 152 -24.39 3.71 0.37
CA GLU A 152 -25.24 3.05 1.36
C GLU A 152 -26.66 3.61 1.27
N LYS A 153 -27.66 2.72 1.35
CA LYS A 153 -29.08 3.14 1.38
C LYS A 153 -29.48 3.56 2.77
N ILE A 154 -30.09 4.74 2.86
CA ILE A 154 -30.70 5.23 4.10
C ILE A 154 -32.07 4.58 4.23
N ARG A 155 -32.41 4.14 5.45
CA ARG A 155 -33.77 3.71 5.79
C ARG A 155 -34.42 4.77 6.69
N PRO A 156 -35.02 5.81 6.11
CA PRO A 156 -35.57 6.96 6.90
C PRO A 156 -36.63 6.56 7.92
N ARG A 157 -37.38 5.46 7.67
CA ARG A 157 -38.38 4.96 8.61
C ARG A 157 -37.86 4.56 9.99
N TRP A 158 -36.57 4.26 10.10
CA TRP A 158 -35.95 3.88 11.38
C TRP A 158 -35.46 5.11 12.17
N LEU A 159 -35.30 6.24 11.50
CA LEU A 159 -34.80 7.49 12.08
C LEU A 159 -35.95 8.45 12.43
N GLY A 160 -37.16 8.26 11.87
CA GLY A 160 -38.30 9.15 12.01
C GLY A 160 -39.38 8.65 12.95
N GLY A 161 -39.22 7.52 13.62
CA GLY A 161 -40.19 7.01 14.58
C GLY A 161 -40.24 7.87 15.85
N SER A 162 -41.41 8.41 16.20
CA SER A 162 -41.57 9.06 17.48
C SER A 162 -41.56 8.01 18.60
N TYR A 163 -40.92 8.31 19.73
CA TYR A 163 -40.89 7.42 20.91
C TYR A 163 -42.34 7.06 21.36
N ALA A 164 -43.32 7.93 21.13
CA ALA A 164 -44.72 7.71 21.38
C ALA A 164 -45.33 6.62 20.50
N GLU A 165 -45.00 6.56 19.19
CA GLU A 165 -45.43 5.48 18.30
C GLU A 165 -44.81 4.13 18.67
N TRP A 166 -43.57 4.18 19.17
CA TRP A 166 -42.88 2.95 19.61
C TRP A 166 -43.56 2.34 20.84
N ILE A 167 -43.93 3.15 21.85
CA ILE A 167 -44.67 2.71 23.02
C ILE A 167 -46.03 2.14 22.63
N HIS A 168 -46.70 2.76 21.66
CA HIS A 168 -48.02 2.32 21.21
C HIS A 168 -48.02 0.95 20.50
N MET A 169 -46.88 0.52 19.96
CA MET A 169 -46.76 -0.81 19.35
C MET A 169 -46.59 -1.92 20.40
N TRP A 170 -46.26 -1.60 21.64
CA TRP A 170 -45.95 -2.56 22.70
C TRP A 170 -46.96 -2.56 23.86
N SER A 171 -47.94 -1.68 23.81
CA SER A 171 -49.08 -1.60 24.72
C SER A 171 -50.33 -2.29 24.11
#